data_82c6201adc664714e228b5d172c9a169
#
_entry.id   82c6201adc664714e228b5d172c9a169
#
_cell.length_a   1.000
_cell.length_b   1.000
_cell.length_c   1.000
_cell.angle_alpha   90.00
_cell.angle_beta   90.00
_cell.angle_gamma   90.00
#
_symmetry.space_group_name_H-M   'P 1'
#
loop_
_entity.id
_entity.type
_entity.pdbx_description
1 polymer ?
#
loop_
_entity_poly.entity_id
_entity_poly.type
_entity_poly.pdbx_seq_one_letter_code
_entity_poly.pdbx_strand_id
1 'polypeptide(L)'
;MPRGRKRKPGNRYPCGRRHREETECEAMSVALEARQRQFAVTARQARDQRLGTSLGRLSFKAMISDMQYQAGVQFADLYQHHHAVMGLPRPNPSSVAGLLINEGIFAGSSTPADKTTVATLHRRFEEATAALDQCDREHRLSPGRRPALLIYRVICVDEDTIGWLEEDIGNLRVALNALVRVFRIR
;
A
#
# COMPACT_ATOMS: atom_id res chain seq x y z
N MET A 1 32.48 -48.19 -24.19
CA MET A 1 32.02 -46.78 -24.16
C MET A 1 31.22 -46.51 -22.89
N PRO A 2 31.62 -45.56 -22.05
CA PRO A 2 30.85 -45.28 -20.83
C PRO A 2 29.49 -44.66 -21.21
N ARG A 3 28.39 -45.27 -20.73
CA ARG A 3 27.04 -44.73 -20.89
C ARG A 3 26.92 -43.44 -20.07
N GLY A 4 26.67 -42.33 -20.74
CA GLY A 4 26.43 -41.03 -20.11
C GLY A 4 25.32 -41.11 -19.04
N ARG A 5 25.44 -40.29 -17.98
CA ARG A 5 24.48 -40.22 -16.86
C ARG A 5 23.08 -39.90 -17.37
N LYS A 6 22.07 -40.68 -16.99
CA LYS A 6 20.67 -40.46 -17.35
C LYS A 6 20.23 -39.05 -16.94
N ARG A 7 19.62 -38.30 -17.88
CA ARG A 7 19.11 -36.96 -17.60
C ARG A 7 17.90 -37.06 -16.66
N LYS A 8 17.88 -36.22 -15.63
CA LYS A 8 16.73 -36.14 -14.72
C LYS A 8 15.48 -35.63 -15.47
N PRO A 9 14.26 -36.20 -15.23
CA PRO A 9 13.02 -35.76 -15.86
C PRO A 9 12.66 -34.34 -15.41
N GLY A 10 11.89 -33.60 -16.23
CA GLY A 10 11.38 -32.26 -15.97
C GLY A 10 11.43 -31.36 -17.21
N ASN A 11 10.57 -30.34 -17.25
CA ASN A 11 10.48 -29.38 -18.34
C ASN A 11 11.79 -28.59 -18.47
N ARG A 12 12.23 -28.35 -19.70
CA ARG A 12 13.49 -27.67 -20.03
C ARG A 12 13.27 -26.53 -21.00
N TYR A 13 14.05 -25.47 -20.85
CA TYR A 13 14.17 -24.44 -21.86
C TYR A 13 14.80 -24.99 -23.15
N PRO A 14 14.65 -24.34 -24.30
CA PRO A 14 15.31 -24.72 -25.55
C PRO A 14 16.84 -24.83 -25.43
N CYS A 15 17.44 -24.07 -24.49
CA CYS A 15 18.87 -24.15 -24.16
C CYS A 15 19.28 -25.38 -23.33
N GLY A 16 18.34 -26.28 -22.99
CA GLY A 16 18.58 -27.51 -22.21
C GLY A 16 18.62 -27.34 -20.70
N ARG A 17 18.51 -26.13 -20.15
CA ARG A 17 18.37 -25.87 -18.70
C ARG A 17 17.01 -26.30 -18.20
N ARG A 18 16.94 -26.78 -16.96
CA ARG A 18 15.65 -27.10 -16.29
C ARG A 18 14.86 -25.82 -16.00
N HIS A 19 13.55 -25.89 -16.21
CA HIS A 19 12.62 -24.86 -15.74
C HIS A 19 12.70 -24.76 -14.20
N ARG A 20 12.77 -23.53 -13.69
CA ARG A 20 12.83 -23.22 -12.24
C ARG A 20 11.43 -22.89 -11.69
N GLU A 21 10.40 -23.62 -12.11
CA GLU A 21 9.01 -23.33 -11.71
C GLU A 21 8.73 -23.56 -10.21
N GLU A 22 9.54 -24.43 -9.55
CA GLU A 22 9.23 -24.85 -8.18
C GLU A 22 9.55 -23.80 -7.10
N THR A 23 10.54 -22.94 -7.30
CA THR A 23 10.98 -21.99 -6.25
C THR A 23 10.03 -20.77 -6.07
N GLU A 24 9.41 -20.30 -7.15
CA GLU A 24 8.44 -19.19 -7.06
C GLU A 24 7.12 -19.66 -6.44
N CYS A 25 6.67 -20.88 -6.74
CA CYS A 25 5.49 -21.50 -6.13
C CYS A 25 5.65 -21.74 -4.63
N GLU A 26 6.83 -22.16 -4.17
CA GLU A 26 7.08 -22.41 -2.76
C GLU A 26 7.09 -21.12 -1.94
N ALA A 27 7.77 -20.07 -2.40
CA ALA A 27 7.79 -18.77 -1.71
C ALA A 27 6.39 -18.16 -1.60
N MET A 28 5.58 -18.27 -2.66
CA MET A 28 4.19 -17.80 -2.66
C MET A 28 3.31 -18.63 -1.70
N SER A 29 3.51 -19.94 -1.64
CA SER A 29 2.80 -20.84 -0.71
C SER A 29 3.07 -20.45 0.75
N VAL A 30 4.32 -20.26 1.13
CA VAL A 30 4.72 -19.82 2.47
C VAL A 30 4.11 -18.47 2.84
N ALA A 31 4.13 -17.51 1.93
CA ALA A 31 3.53 -16.19 2.16
C ALA A 31 2.00 -16.28 2.36
N LEU A 32 1.31 -17.13 1.57
CA LEU A 32 -0.13 -17.34 1.71
C LEU A 32 -0.49 -18.06 3.00
N GLU A 33 0.30 -19.06 3.43
CA GLU A 33 0.10 -19.73 4.71
C GLU A 33 0.32 -18.78 5.89
N ALA A 34 1.34 -17.92 5.83
CA ALA A 34 1.57 -16.91 6.84
C ALA A 34 0.36 -15.96 6.97
N ARG A 35 -0.20 -15.48 5.84
CA ARG A 35 -1.42 -14.67 5.82
C ARG A 35 -2.64 -15.40 6.40
N GLN A 36 -2.80 -16.69 6.09
CA GLN A 36 -3.90 -17.49 6.65
C GLN A 36 -3.83 -17.53 8.17
N ARG A 37 -2.66 -17.80 8.72
CA ARG A 37 -2.44 -17.84 10.19
C ARG A 37 -2.60 -16.47 10.83
N GLN A 38 -2.01 -15.44 10.23
CA GLN A 38 -2.03 -14.09 10.81
C GLN A 38 -3.43 -13.48 10.84
N PHE A 39 -4.24 -13.69 9.78
CA PHE A 39 -5.55 -13.05 9.65
C PHE A 39 -6.72 -14.01 9.85
N ALA A 40 -6.48 -15.28 10.20
CA ALA A 40 -7.48 -16.33 10.36
C ALA A 40 -8.43 -16.45 9.14
N VAL A 41 -7.87 -16.37 7.92
CA VAL A 41 -8.61 -16.41 6.66
C VAL A 41 -8.37 -17.73 5.91
N THR A 42 -9.29 -18.09 5.01
CA THR A 42 -9.14 -19.27 4.17
C THR A 42 -8.04 -19.10 3.12
N ALA A 43 -7.53 -20.21 2.57
CA ALA A 43 -6.52 -20.20 1.51
C ALA A 43 -6.94 -19.36 0.27
N ARG A 44 -8.24 -19.34 -0.06
CA ARG A 44 -8.79 -18.51 -1.14
C ARG A 44 -8.74 -17.03 -0.78
N GLN A 45 -9.14 -16.68 0.43
CA GLN A 45 -9.14 -15.30 0.92
C GLN A 45 -7.73 -14.76 1.09
N ALA A 46 -6.74 -15.59 1.50
CA ALA A 46 -5.35 -15.17 1.64
C ALA A 46 -4.72 -14.64 0.34
N ARG A 47 -5.30 -14.99 -0.83
CA ARG A 47 -4.90 -14.48 -2.15
C ARG A 47 -5.41 -13.06 -2.43
N ASP A 48 -6.34 -12.54 -1.63
CA ASP A 48 -6.85 -11.18 -1.80
C ASP A 48 -5.73 -10.16 -1.51
N GLN A 49 -5.43 -9.33 -2.50
CA GLN A 49 -4.37 -8.33 -2.40
C GLN A 49 -4.65 -7.27 -1.32
N ARG A 50 -5.94 -7.04 -1.01
CA ARG A 50 -6.35 -6.09 0.05
C ARG A 50 -5.79 -6.46 1.42
N LEU A 51 -5.56 -7.73 1.69
CA LEU A 51 -4.94 -8.16 2.96
C LEU A 51 -3.49 -7.70 3.14
N GLY A 52 -2.85 -7.19 2.10
CA GLY A 52 -1.47 -6.68 2.14
C GLY A 52 -1.31 -5.34 2.88
N THR A 53 -2.39 -4.57 3.07
CA THR A 53 -2.36 -3.25 3.72
C THR A 53 -3.40 -3.15 4.82
N SER A 54 -3.18 -2.28 5.81
CA SER A 54 -4.12 -2.04 6.89
C SER A 54 -5.46 -1.51 6.38
N LEU A 55 -5.44 -0.56 5.45
CA LEU A 55 -6.64 -0.06 4.78
C LEU A 55 -7.39 -1.17 4.05
N GLY A 56 -6.67 -2.04 3.34
CA GLY A 56 -7.29 -3.16 2.62
C GLY A 56 -7.89 -4.21 3.56
N ARG A 57 -7.29 -4.45 4.73
CA ARG A 57 -7.86 -5.31 5.77
C ARG A 57 -9.18 -4.75 6.33
N LEU A 58 -9.28 -3.42 6.50
CA LEU A 58 -10.55 -2.77 6.89
C LEU A 58 -11.63 -2.94 5.83
N SER A 59 -11.29 -2.79 4.55
CA SER A 59 -12.21 -3.06 3.44
C SER A 59 -12.62 -4.53 3.37
N PHE A 60 -11.67 -5.45 3.52
CA PHE A 60 -11.94 -6.89 3.53
C PHE A 60 -12.90 -7.31 4.64
N LYS A 61 -12.81 -6.67 5.83
CA LYS A 61 -13.72 -6.87 6.96
C LYS A 61 -15.03 -6.09 6.84
N ALA A 62 -15.29 -5.43 5.70
CA ALA A 62 -16.44 -4.54 5.49
C ALA A 62 -16.59 -3.42 6.54
N MET A 63 -15.49 -3.03 7.18
CA MET A 63 -15.47 -1.91 8.12
C MET A 63 -15.48 -0.55 7.42
N ILE A 64 -15.06 -0.49 6.16
CA ILE A 64 -15.14 0.67 5.28
C ILE A 64 -15.79 0.27 3.96
N SER A 65 -16.43 1.22 3.27
CA SER A 65 -17.05 0.98 1.96
C SER A 65 -16.00 0.91 0.84
N ASP A 66 -16.39 0.33 -0.31
CA ASP A 66 -15.50 0.29 -1.48
C ASP A 66 -15.11 1.68 -1.98
N MET A 67 -16.01 2.66 -1.93
CA MET A 67 -15.69 4.06 -2.27
C MET A 67 -14.65 4.65 -1.31
N GLN A 68 -14.78 4.39 -0.01
CA GLN A 68 -13.80 4.80 1.00
C GLN A 68 -12.45 4.12 0.79
N TYR A 69 -12.45 2.83 0.46
CA TYR A 69 -11.24 2.11 0.12
C TYR A 69 -10.53 2.68 -1.10
N GLN A 70 -11.28 2.94 -2.19
CA GLN A 70 -10.73 3.56 -3.40
C GLN A 70 -10.16 4.96 -3.13
N ALA A 71 -10.85 5.76 -2.31
CA ALA A 71 -10.36 7.09 -1.92
C ALA A 71 -9.03 6.99 -1.15
N GLY A 72 -8.93 6.04 -0.23
CA GLY A 72 -7.69 5.80 0.51
C GLY A 72 -6.54 5.33 -0.39
N VAL A 73 -6.81 4.45 -1.36
CA VAL A 73 -5.80 4.02 -2.35
C VAL A 73 -5.35 5.20 -3.21
N GLN A 74 -6.26 6.02 -3.73
CA GLN A 74 -5.90 7.21 -4.51
C GLN A 74 -5.09 8.22 -3.68
N PHE A 75 -5.41 8.36 -2.40
CA PHE A 75 -4.61 9.21 -1.52
C PHE A 75 -3.21 8.63 -1.26
N ALA A 76 -3.08 7.31 -1.08
CA ALA A 76 -1.79 6.64 -0.95
C ALA A 76 -0.89 6.89 -2.17
N ASP A 77 -1.45 6.72 -3.37
CA ASP A 77 -0.73 6.96 -4.63
C ASP A 77 -0.32 8.44 -4.77
N LEU A 78 -1.25 9.35 -4.47
CA LEU A 78 -0.99 10.79 -4.50
C LEU A 78 0.12 11.19 -3.52
N TYR A 79 0.06 10.67 -2.30
CA TYR A 79 1.07 10.89 -1.26
C TYR A 79 2.45 10.39 -1.70
N GLN A 80 2.52 9.16 -2.20
CA GLN A 80 3.78 8.56 -2.64
C GLN A 80 4.40 9.32 -3.83
N HIS A 81 3.59 9.69 -4.83
CA HIS A 81 4.05 10.45 -5.98
C HIS A 81 4.51 11.86 -5.57
N HIS A 82 3.75 12.56 -4.70
CA HIS A 82 4.12 13.88 -4.20
C HIS A 82 5.47 13.83 -3.47
N HIS A 83 5.64 12.88 -2.54
CA HIS A 83 6.90 12.71 -1.81
C HIS A 83 8.07 12.38 -2.72
N ALA A 84 7.87 11.51 -3.73
CA ALA A 84 8.90 11.15 -4.69
C ALA A 84 9.35 12.35 -5.54
N VAL A 85 8.40 13.18 -6.01
CA VAL A 85 8.70 14.35 -6.84
C VAL A 85 9.34 15.48 -6.03
N MET A 86 8.91 15.65 -4.77
CA MET A 86 9.46 16.67 -3.86
C MET A 86 10.75 16.24 -3.16
N GLY A 87 11.23 15.00 -3.38
CA GLY A 87 12.41 14.46 -2.70
C GLY A 87 12.24 14.30 -1.20
N LEU A 88 11.00 14.14 -0.72
CA LEU A 88 10.71 13.98 0.70
C LEU A 88 10.89 12.51 1.12
N PRO A 89 11.41 12.22 2.32
CA PRO A 89 11.55 10.87 2.82
C PRO A 89 10.18 10.21 3.02
N ARG A 90 10.09 8.91 2.75
CA ARG A 90 8.88 8.13 3.01
C ARG A 90 8.90 7.61 4.43
N PRO A 91 7.77 7.65 5.17
CA PRO A 91 7.73 7.19 6.56
C PRO A 91 7.98 5.68 6.71
N ASN A 92 7.60 4.88 5.70
CA ASN A 92 7.79 3.42 5.70
C ASN A 92 8.24 2.95 4.33
N PRO A 93 9.55 2.89 4.05
CA PRO A 93 10.04 2.30 2.83
C PRO A 93 9.74 0.79 2.85
N SER A 94 8.90 0.31 1.93
CA SER A 94 8.46 -1.08 1.83
C SER A 94 9.54 -2.06 1.32
N SER A 95 10.74 -1.57 1.01
CA SER A 95 11.83 -2.39 0.49
C SER A 95 13.19 -1.82 0.87
N VAL A 96 14.22 -2.67 0.85
CA VAL A 96 15.63 -2.24 1.03
C VAL A 96 16.03 -1.17 0.00
N ALA A 97 15.53 -1.29 -1.24
CA ALA A 97 15.74 -0.27 -2.26
C ALA A 97 15.10 1.08 -1.88
N GLY A 98 13.92 1.08 -1.26
CA GLY A 98 13.27 2.28 -0.74
C GLY A 98 14.03 2.91 0.43
N LEU A 99 14.62 2.10 1.31
CA LEU A 99 15.52 2.57 2.37
C LEU A 99 16.74 3.26 1.79
N LEU A 100 17.41 2.64 0.82
CA LEU A 100 18.61 3.17 0.20
C LEU A 100 18.32 4.46 -0.60
N ILE A 101 17.14 4.60 -1.19
CA ILE A 101 16.69 5.84 -1.83
C ILE A 101 16.49 6.95 -0.78
N ASN A 102 15.86 6.64 0.35
CA ASN A 102 15.66 7.59 1.44
C ASN A 102 17.00 8.07 2.05
N GLU A 103 17.99 7.19 2.09
CA GLU A 103 19.35 7.54 2.55
C GLU A 103 20.18 8.25 1.47
N GLY A 104 19.62 8.50 0.28
CA GLY A 104 20.32 9.18 -0.81
C GLY A 104 21.40 8.34 -1.51
N ILE A 105 21.51 7.05 -1.17
CA ILE A 105 22.52 6.15 -1.74
C ILE A 105 22.20 5.80 -3.20
N PHE A 106 20.92 5.75 -3.55
CA PHE A 106 20.45 5.65 -4.91
C PHE A 106 19.55 6.85 -5.23
N ALA A 107 20.16 7.96 -5.59
CA ALA A 107 19.46 9.00 -6.34
C ALA A 107 19.12 8.38 -7.72
N GLY A 108 17.98 7.72 -7.82
CA GLY A 108 17.50 7.26 -9.10
C GLY A 108 17.47 8.43 -10.07
N SER A 109 17.99 8.26 -11.29
CA SER A 109 17.87 9.26 -12.34
C SER A 109 16.39 9.40 -12.69
N SER A 110 15.66 10.14 -11.86
CA SER A 110 14.31 10.56 -12.19
C SER A 110 14.47 11.56 -13.34
N THR A 111 14.00 11.22 -14.51
CA THR A 111 13.75 12.23 -15.55
C THR A 111 13.01 13.37 -14.88
N PRO A 112 13.51 14.62 -14.94
CA PRO A 112 12.88 15.72 -14.24
C PRO A 112 11.43 15.81 -14.70
N ALA A 113 10.49 15.64 -13.75
CA ALA A 113 9.09 15.72 -14.06
C ALA A 113 8.79 17.13 -14.63
N ASP A 114 7.96 17.18 -15.65
CA ASP A 114 7.56 18.45 -16.25
C ASP A 114 6.95 19.36 -15.16
N LYS A 115 7.33 20.65 -15.18
CA LYS A 115 6.89 21.64 -14.18
C LYS A 115 5.37 21.71 -14.05
N THR A 116 4.64 21.54 -15.15
CA THR A 116 3.17 21.54 -15.17
C THR A 116 2.59 20.33 -14.44
N THR A 117 3.22 19.16 -14.62
CA THR A 117 2.85 17.92 -13.92
C THR A 117 3.13 18.03 -12.42
N VAL A 118 4.28 18.59 -12.03
CA VAL A 118 4.63 18.84 -10.63
C VAL A 118 3.64 19.79 -9.96
N ALA A 119 3.32 20.91 -10.61
CA ALA A 119 2.36 21.89 -10.08
C ALA A 119 0.95 21.30 -9.93
N THR A 120 0.53 20.46 -10.88
CA THR A 120 -0.78 19.79 -10.82
C THR A 120 -0.82 18.78 -9.68
N LEU A 121 0.24 18.00 -9.50
CA LEU A 121 0.37 17.02 -8.41
C LEU A 121 0.35 17.72 -7.04
N HIS A 122 1.10 18.79 -6.91
CA HIS A 122 1.16 19.59 -5.68
C HIS A 122 -0.21 20.18 -5.32
N ARG A 123 -0.88 20.81 -6.27
CA ARG A 123 -2.24 21.33 -6.06
C ARG A 123 -3.22 20.25 -5.61
N ARG A 124 -3.23 19.07 -6.26
CA ARG A 124 -4.10 17.95 -5.85
C ARG A 124 -3.80 17.44 -4.45
N PHE A 125 -2.52 17.43 -4.07
CA PHE A 125 -2.12 17.07 -2.73
C PHE A 125 -2.57 18.11 -1.70
N GLU A 126 -2.43 19.40 -2.00
CA GLU A 126 -2.93 20.49 -1.15
C GLU A 126 -4.46 20.45 -1.00
N GLU A 127 -5.20 20.19 -2.08
CA GLU A 127 -6.67 20.05 -2.03
C GLU A 127 -7.08 18.89 -1.11
N ALA A 128 -6.40 17.74 -1.18
CA ALA A 128 -6.69 16.59 -0.33
C ALA A 128 -6.33 16.85 1.14
N THR A 129 -5.18 17.44 1.41
CA THR A 129 -4.76 17.77 2.79
C THR A 129 -5.63 18.85 3.40
N ALA A 130 -6.01 19.89 2.65
CA ALA A 130 -6.93 20.94 3.11
C ALA A 130 -8.31 20.37 3.51
N ALA A 131 -8.82 19.38 2.77
CA ALA A 131 -10.07 18.71 3.12
C ALA A 131 -9.95 17.89 4.41
N LEU A 132 -8.80 17.23 4.65
CA LEU A 132 -8.53 16.52 5.91
C LEU A 132 -8.39 17.49 7.08
N ASP A 133 -7.68 18.60 6.91
CA ASP A 133 -7.55 19.66 7.92
C ASP A 133 -8.91 20.29 8.25
N GLN A 134 -9.80 20.44 7.27
CA GLN A 134 -11.17 20.89 7.50
C GLN A 134 -11.95 19.89 8.36
N CYS A 135 -11.83 18.58 8.09
CA CYS A 135 -12.41 17.54 8.93
C CYS A 135 -11.93 17.62 10.38
N ASP A 136 -10.63 17.83 10.60
CA ASP A 136 -10.06 17.98 11.94
C ASP A 136 -10.63 19.18 12.68
N ARG A 137 -10.85 20.31 11.99
CA ARG A 137 -11.47 21.51 12.57
C ARG A 137 -12.94 21.30 12.95
N GLU A 138 -13.69 20.59 12.12
CA GLU A 138 -15.11 20.32 12.33
C GLU A 138 -15.35 19.33 13.49
N HIS A 139 -14.49 18.35 13.66
CA HIS A 139 -14.72 17.28 14.62
C HIS A 139 -14.06 17.47 15.98
N ARG A 140 -13.25 18.50 16.20
CA ARG A 140 -12.63 18.91 17.50
C ARG A 140 -12.29 17.76 18.47
N LEU A 141 -11.74 16.68 17.92
CA LEU A 141 -11.42 15.46 18.67
C LEU A 141 -10.10 15.57 19.46
N SER A 142 -9.88 14.64 20.37
CA SER A 142 -8.59 14.48 21.06
C SER A 142 -7.45 14.40 20.04
N PRO A 143 -6.26 14.95 20.31
CA PRO A 143 -5.15 15.01 19.34
C PRO A 143 -4.80 13.68 18.67
N GLY A 144 -4.89 12.57 19.43
CA GLY A 144 -4.58 11.22 18.91
C GLY A 144 -5.67 10.58 18.03
N ARG A 145 -6.88 11.18 17.98
CA ARG A 145 -8.04 10.64 17.25
C ARG A 145 -8.49 11.52 16.09
N ARG A 146 -7.67 12.48 15.70
CA ARG A 146 -7.98 13.38 14.58
C ARG A 146 -8.11 12.61 13.28
N PRO A 147 -9.15 12.86 12.47
CA PRO A 147 -9.37 12.19 11.19
C PRO A 147 -8.14 12.19 10.26
N ALA A 148 -7.46 13.33 10.10
CA ALA A 148 -6.26 13.44 9.28
C ALA A 148 -5.11 12.58 9.81
N LEU A 149 -4.90 12.53 11.12
CA LEU A 149 -3.88 11.69 11.73
C LEU A 149 -4.15 10.20 11.52
N LEU A 150 -5.42 9.77 11.63
CA LEU A 150 -5.81 8.37 11.40
C LEU A 150 -5.58 7.96 9.95
N ILE A 151 -5.88 8.84 8.98
CA ILE A 151 -5.53 8.63 7.57
C ILE A 151 -4.02 8.43 7.41
N TYR A 152 -3.21 9.32 8.00
CA TYR A 152 -1.76 9.20 7.93
C TYR A 152 -1.25 7.87 8.51
N ARG A 153 -1.72 7.48 9.69
CA ARG A 153 -1.33 6.23 10.37
C ARG A 153 -1.67 5.00 9.52
N VAL A 154 -2.90 4.93 8.99
CA VAL A 154 -3.37 3.75 8.23
C VAL A 154 -2.81 3.71 6.82
N ILE A 155 -2.70 4.85 6.14
CA ILE A 155 -2.36 4.88 4.71
C ILE A 155 -0.86 5.12 4.48
N CYS A 156 -0.26 6.07 5.21
CA CYS A 156 1.13 6.44 4.96
C CYS A 156 2.11 5.59 5.78
N VAL A 157 1.74 5.22 7.01
CA VAL A 157 2.57 4.40 7.91
C VAL A 157 2.22 2.91 7.83
N ASP A 158 1.04 2.55 7.29
CA ASP A 158 0.47 1.19 7.27
C ASP A 158 0.36 0.58 8.68
N GLU A 159 -0.01 1.41 9.66
CA GLU A 159 -0.19 0.97 11.03
C GLU A 159 -1.34 -0.02 11.15
N ASP A 160 -1.11 -1.11 11.91
CA ASP A 160 -2.15 -2.10 12.12
C ASP A 160 -3.30 -1.52 12.98
N THR A 161 -4.52 -1.78 12.54
CA THR A 161 -5.74 -1.33 13.20
C THR A 161 -6.28 -2.33 14.24
N ILE A 162 -5.48 -3.36 14.59
CA ILE A 162 -5.83 -4.30 15.66
C ILE A 162 -5.88 -3.54 16.99
N GLY A 163 -7.01 -3.64 17.69
CA GLY A 163 -7.23 -2.95 18.97
C GLY A 163 -7.70 -1.49 18.86
N TRP A 164 -7.94 -0.99 17.65
CA TRP A 164 -8.59 0.30 17.49
C TRP A 164 -10.03 0.27 18.00
N LEU A 165 -10.45 1.35 18.64
CA LEU A 165 -11.83 1.51 19.07
C LEU A 165 -12.75 1.77 17.88
N GLU A 166 -14.03 1.47 18.03
CA GLU A 166 -15.03 1.72 17.00
C GLU A 166 -15.13 3.21 16.64
N GLU A 167 -14.91 4.09 17.61
CA GLU A 167 -14.80 5.53 17.41
C GLU A 167 -13.66 5.92 16.45
N ASP A 168 -12.49 5.28 16.58
CA ASP A 168 -11.35 5.57 15.72
C ASP A 168 -11.65 5.16 14.27
N ILE A 169 -12.33 4.01 14.08
CA ILE A 169 -12.81 3.59 12.77
C ILE A 169 -13.88 4.55 12.24
N GLY A 170 -14.77 5.05 13.10
CA GLY A 170 -15.74 6.09 12.75
C GLY A 170 -15.07 7.37 12.23
N ASN A 171 -14.07 7.85 12.95
CA ASN A 171 -13.29 9.03 12.56
C ASN A 171 -12.50 8.82 11.28
N LEU A 172 -11.93 7.64 11.08
CA LEU A 172 -11.28 7.25 9.83
C LEU A 172 -12.27 7.29 8.66
N ARG A 173 -13.50 6.77 8.83
CA ARG A 173 -14.56 6.82 7.82
C ARG A 173 -14.93 8.26 7.45
N VAL A 174 -14.98 9.17 8.42
CA VAL A 174 -15.25 10.60 8.17
C VAL A 174 -14.16 11.20 7.27
N ALA A 175 -12.90 10.95 7.58
CA ALA A 175 -11.79 11.42 6.75
C ALA A 175 -11.80 10.80 5.34
N LEU A 176 -12.07 9.50 5.24
CA LEU A 176 -12.21 8.83 3.94
C LEU A 176 -13.37 9.40 3.12
N ASN A 177 -14.50 9.76 3.74
CA ASN A 177 -15.62 10.42 3.06
C ASN A 177 -15.24 11.81 2.53
N ALA A 178 -14.39 12.57 3.24
CA ALA A 178 -13.86 13.83 2.73
C ALA A 178 -13.02 13.59 1.47
N LEU A 179 -12.14 12.57 1.48
CA LEU A 179 -11.35 12.20 0.30
C LEU A 179 -12.23 11.71 -0.87
N VAL A 180 -13.30 10.93 -0.61
CA VAL A 180 -14.27 10.52 -1.64
C VAL A 180 -14.83 11.74 -2.37
N ARG A 181 -15.17 12.82 -1.65
CA ARG A 181 -15.67 14.07 -2.24
C ARG A 181 -14.60 14.78 -3.08
N VAL A 182 -13.36 14.89 -2.56
CA VAL A 182 -12.24 15.51 -3.26
C VAL A 182 -11.93 14.79 -4.57
N PHE A 183 -11.85 13.45 -4.52
CA PHE A 183 -11.54 12.63 -5.68
C PHE A 183 -12.76 12.34 -6.58
N ARG A 184 -13.95 12.78 -6.20
CA ARG A 184 -15.21 12.61 -6.95
C ARG A 184 -15.48 11.14 -7.30
N ILE A 185 -15.21 10.22 -6.36
CA ILE A 185 -15.47 8.80 -6.52
C ILE A 185 -16.99 8.56 -6.48
N ARG A 186 -17.46 7.75 -7.45
CA ARG A 186 -18.90 7.45 -7.63
C ARG A 186 -19.11 5.93 -7.52
#